data_8572f807ac85806cb215f53828b4a679
#
_entry.id   8572f807ac85806cb215f53828b4a679
#
_cell.length_a   1.000
_cell.length_b   1.000
_cell.length_c   1.000
_cell.angle_alpha   90.00
_cell.angle_beta   90.00
_cell.angle_gamma   90.00
#
_symmetry.space_group_name_H-M   'P 1'
#
loop_
_entity.id
_entity.type
_entity.pdbx_description
1 polymer ?
#
loop_
_entity_poly.entity_id
_entity_poly.type
_entity_poly.pdbx_seq_one_letter_code
_entity_poly.pdbx_strand_id
1 'polypeptide(L)'
;QDDLSEKEVALFLNEVSEAAKKDGFEAGYSLAIGKIKEYPTCDLLIGNVAMLLNGLLLFQGNRIDSYEKYEEEIEALFQRVMQSDRIDIREQAQAYLISKLMEKQDYEQAQKVLDTISKKRVLDREQLQANLYIAQGELEKAAKLTEEKLLSATTEIHGALMTLMEIALKEKRMEDAEYIADIDKQAAQVFDLWEYNSYGAQFQLYVATKKRAKAVKILLPMLRSLTKKWDINSSPLYRHIQTKEVDKSFGSQLQKALVQ
;
A
#
# COMPACT_ATOMS: atom_id res chain seq x y z
N GLN A 1 -5.54 -2.58 -31.73
CA GLN A 1 -6.33 -3.26 -30.68
C GLN A 1 -6.60 -2.21 -29.62
N ASP A 2 -7.88 -1.97 -29.29
CA ASP A 2 -8.23 -0.95 -28.29
C ASP A 2 -7.68 -1.37 -26.91
N ASP A 3 -7.20 -0.39 -26.14
CA ASP A 3 -6.69 -0.64 -24.80
C ASP A 3 -7.81 -1.13 -23.87
N LEU A 4 -7.44 -1.94 -22.86
CA LEU A 4 -8.38 -2.39 -21.84
C LEU A 4 -8.81 -1.21 -20.94
N SER A 5 -10.10 -1.18 -20.60
CA SER A 5 -10.65 -0.24 -19.62
C SER A 5 -10.15 -0.57 -18.19
N GLU A 6 -10.22 0.40 -17.29
CA GLU A 6 -9.87 0.21 -15.86
C GLU A 6 -10.65 -0.93 -15.21
N LYS A 7 -11.93 -1.09 -15.57
CA LYS A 7 -12.78 -2.17 -15.07
C LYS A 7 -12.31 -3.54 -15.55
N GLU A 8 -11.94 -3.66 -16.82
CA GLU A 8 -11.44 -4.92 -17.40
C GLU A 8 -10.10 -5.29 -16.79
N VAL A 9 -9.20 -4.33 -16.62
CA VAL A 9 -7.93 -4.55 -15.92
C VAL A 9 -8.16 -4.99 -14.50
N ALA A 10 -9.04 -4.34 -13.74
CA ALA A 10 -9.32 -4.71 -12.34
C ALA A 10 -9.89 -6.14 -12.21
N LEU A 11 -10.79 -6.55 -13.12
CA LEU A 11 -11.32 -7.90 -13.15
C LEU A 11 -10.21 -8.92 -13.44
N PHE A 12 -9.37 -8.62 -14.42
CA PHE A 12 -8.25 -9.49 -14.77
C PHE A 12 -7.23 -9.64 -13.65
N LEU A 13 -6.91 -8.55 -12.92
CA LEU A 13 -6.02 -8.64 -11.75
C LEU A 13 -6.57 -9.56 -10.66
N ASN A 14 -7.89 -9.61 -10.48
CA ASN A 14 -8.51 -10.56 -9.56
C ASN A 14 -8.30 -12.00 -10.04
N GLU A 15 -8.44 -12.28 -11.34
CA GLU A 15 -8.17 -13.61 -11.92
C GLU A 15 -6.72 -14.05 -11.67
N VAL A 16 -5.76 -13.15 -11.89
CA VAL A 16 -4.34 -13.39 -11.61
C VAL A 16 -4.11 -13.70 -10.12
N SER A 17 -4.74 -12.93 -9.23
CA SER A 17 -4.63 -13.14 -7.79
C SER A 17 -5.19 -14.49 -7.36
N GLU A 18 -6.35 -14.88 -7.89
CA GLU A 18 -6.96 -16.18 -7.59
C GLU A 18 -6.13 -17.35 -8.16
N ALA A 19 -5.58 -17.22 -9.37
CA ALA A 19 -4.67 -18.22 -9.93
C ALA A 19 -3.42 -18.39 -9.05
N ALA A 20 -2.82 -17.28 -8.61
CA ALA A 20 -1.65 -17.32 -7.74
C ALA A 20 -1.94 -17.92 -6.34
N LYS A 21 -3.14 -17.68 -5.80
CA LYS A 21 -3.57 -18.29 -4.52
C LYS A 21 -3.79 -19.78 -4.63
N LYS A 22 -4.40 -20.25 -5.71
CA LYS A 22 -4.81 -21.63 -5.90
C LYS A 22 -3.66 -22.52 -6.35
N ASP A 23 -2.93 -22.06 -7.38
CA ASP A 23 -2.00 -22.88 -8.15
C ASP A 23 -0.54 -22.38 -8.03
N GLY A 24 -0.28 -21.37 -7.19
CA GLY A 24 1.05 -20.82 -6.93
C GLY A 24 1.39 -19.60 -7.78
N PHE A 25 2.50 -18.93 -7.42
CA PHE A 25 2.95 -17.70 -8.07
C PHE A 25 3.11 -17.84 -9.59
N GLU A 26 3.73 -18.94 -10.05
CA GLU A 26 4.00 -19.20 -11.46
C GLU A 26 2.73 -19.25 -12.31
N ALA A 27 1.62 -19.74 -11.76
CA ALA A 27 0.34 -19.79 -12.46
C ALA A 27 -0.20 -18.36 -12.67
N GLY A 28 -0.21 -17.54 -11.61
CA GLY A 28 -0.60 -16.13 -11.71
C GLY A 28 0.31 -15.34 -12.65
N TYR A 29 1.62 -15.55 -12.55
CA TYR A 29 2.61 -14.94 -13.42
C TYR A 29 2.38 -15.28 -14.90
N SER A 30 2.25 -16.56 -15.22
CA SER A 30 2.03 -17.02 -16.59
C SER A 30 0.76 -16.44 -17.21
N LEU A 31 -0.33 -16.39 -16.42
CA LEU A 31 -1.59 -15.78 -16.83
C LEU A 31 -1.40 -14.28 -17.13
N ALA A 32 -0.73 -13.56 -16.24
CA ALA A 32 -0.47 -12.13 -16.36
C ALA A 32 0.37 -11.80 -17.60
N ILE A 33 1.47 -12.53 -17.82
CA ILE A 33 2.35 -12.32 -18.99
C ILE A 33 1.62 -12.70 -20.30
N GLY A 34 0.78 -13.73 -20.27
CA GLY A 34 -0.08 -14.09 -21.40
C GLY A 34 -0.94 -12.89 -21.84
N LYS A 35 -1.59 -12.23 -20.89
CA LYS A 35 -2.45 -11.06 -21.19
C LYS A 35 -1.67 -9.84 -21.68
N ILE A 36 -0.48 -9.61 -21.13
CA ILE A 36 0.40 -8.53 -21.64
C ILE A 36 0.82 -8.79 -23.09
N LYS A 37 1.02 -10.05 -23.49
CA LYS A 37 1.31 -10.37 -24.91
C LYS A 37 0.13 -10.11 -25.83
N GLU A 38 -1.10 -10.23 -25.36
CA GLU A 38 -2.31 -9.87 -26.11
C GLU A 38 -2.47 -8.35 -26.25
N TYR A 39 -2.06 -7.58 -25.21
CA TYR A 39 -2.17 -6.12 -25.15
C TYR A 39 -0.82 -5.46 -24.85
N PRO A 40 0.14 -5.54 -25.76
CA PRO A 40 1.54 -5.18 -25.48
C PRO A 40 1.78 -3.68 -25.31
N THR A 41 0.82 -2.83 -25.68
CA THR A 41 0.91 -1.36 -25.58
C THR A 41 -0.01 -0.78 -24.51
N CYS A 42 -0.76 -1.60 -23.78
CA CYS A 42 -1.66 -1.14 -22.74
C CYS A 42 -0.89 -0.86 -21.43
N ASP A 43 -0.42 0.38 -21.28
CA ASP A 43 0.33 0.80 -20.09
C ASP A 43 -0.43 0.56 -18.77
N LEU A 44 -1.76 0.76 -18.79
CA LEU A 44 -2.61 0.50 -17.65
C LEU A 44 -2.52 -0.96 -17.19
N LEU A 45 -2.60 -1.91 -18.13
CA LEU A 45 -2.46 -3.33 -17.82
C LEU A 45 -1.06 -3.64 -17.30
N ILE A 46 -0.03 -3.19 -18.05
CA ILE A 46 1.37 -3.51 -17.73
C ILE A 46 1.75 -3.00 -16.33
N GLY A 47 1.43 -1.74 -16.03
CA GLY A 47 1.76 -1.14 -14.73
C GLY A 47 1.05 -1.83 -13.56
N ASN A 48 -0.26 -2.07 -13.70
CA ASN A 48 -1.02 -2.74 -12.64
C ASN A 48 -0.62 -4.21 -12.45
N VAL A 49 -0.30 -4.93 -13.53
CA VAL A 49 0.23 -6.30 -13.46
C VAL A 49 1.59 -6.29 -12.76
N ALA A 50 2.49 -5.37 -13.11
CA ALA A 50 3.80 -5.26 -12.47
C ALA A 50 3.66 -5.04 -10.94
N MET A 51 2.76 -4.15 -10.51
CA MET A 51 2.47 -3.91 -9.09
C MET A 51 1.94 -5.15 -8.39
N LEU A 52 0.97 -5.83 -8.98
CA LEU A 52 0.39 -7.05 -8.41
C LEU A 52 1.43 -8.17 -8.28
N LEU A 53 2.18 -8.44 -9.35
CA LEU A 53 3.21 -9.49 -9.36
C LEU A 53 4.33 -9.20 -8.36
N ASN A 54 4.76 -7.94 -8.24
CA ASN A 54 5.72 -7.54 -7.21
C ASN A 54 5.19 -7.82 -5.81
N GLY A 55 3.94 -7.46 -5.53
CA GLY A 55 3.31 -7.75 -4.24
C GLY A 55 3.22 -9.24 -3.93
N LEU A 56 2.81 -10.05 -4.91
CA LEU A 56 2.74 -11.51 -4.79
C LEU A 56 4.12 -12.14 -4.60
N LEU A 57 5.14 -11.64 -5.33
CA LEU A 57 6.52 -12.11 -5.21
C LEU A 57 7.07 -11.85 -3.81
N LEU A 58 6.90 -10.65 -3.29
CA LEU A 58 7.33 -10.29 -1.93
C LEU A 58 6.63 -11.13 -0.86
N PHE A 59 5.33 -11.38 -1.02
CA PHE A 59 4.55 -12.16 -0.05
C PHE A 59 4.93 -13.65 -0.03
N GLN A 60 5.29 -14.23 -1.18
CA GLN A 60 5.61 -15.65 -1.31
C GLN A 60 7.12 -15.93 -1.33
N GLY A 61 7.96 -14.90 -1.31
CA GLY A 61 9.40 -14.87 -1.62
C GLY A 61 10.20 -16.14 -1.32
N ASN A 62 10.22 -16.62 -0.08
CA ASN A 62 10.99 -17.81 0.32
C ASN A 62 10.46 -19.15 -0.23
N ARG A 63 9.36 -19.13 -0.98
CA ARG A 63 8.72 -20.34 -1.55
C ARG A 63 8.85 -20.42 -3.07
N ILE A 64 9.58 -19.47 -3.68
CA ILE A 64 9.72 -19.36 -5.14
C ILE A 64 11.16 -19.67 -5.53
N ASP A 65 11.36 -20.76 -6.28
CA ASP A 65 12.69 -21.26 -6.64
C ASP A 65 13.48 -20.34 -7.59
N SER A 66 12.83 -19.38 -8.23
CA SER A 66 13.45 -18.47 -9.21
C SER A 66 13.15 -17.00 -8.88
N TYR A 67 13.19 -16.64 -7.61
CA TYR A 67 12.83 -15.31 -7.12
C TYR A 67 13.53 -14.19 -7.89
N GLU A 68 14.84 -14.24 -8.00
CA GLU A 68 15.67 -13.21 -8.67
C GLU A 68 15.27 -13.02 -10.14
N LYS A 69 15.01 -14.12 -10.85
CA LYS A 69 14.56 -14.07 -12.25
C LYS A 69 13.21 -13.33 -12.37
N TYR A 70 12.26 -13.67 -11.52
CA TYR A 70 10.93 -13.01 -11.56
C TYR A 70 11.03 -11.55 -11.15
N GLU A 71 11.91 -11.21 -10.21
CA GLU A 71 12.17 -9.84 -9.82
C GLU A 71 12.72 -9.01 -11.00
N GLU A 72 13.68 -9.51 -11.75
CA GLU A 72 14.21 -8.87 -12.96
C GLU A 72 13.13 -8.69 -14.04
N GLU A 73 12.31 -9.71 -14.27
CA GLU A 73 11.23 -9.66 -15.25
C GLU A 73 10.14 -8.64 -14.85
N ILE A 74 9.82 -8.53 -13.57
CA ILE A 74 8.89 -7.53 -13.04
C ILE A 74 9.50 -6.12 -13.12
N GLU A 75 10.79 -5.96 -12.81
CA GLU A 75 11.51 -4.69 -13.00
C GLU A 75 11.43 -4.23 -14.47
N ALA A 76 11.60 -5.15 -15.41
CA ALA A 76 11.47 -4.84 -16.85
C ALA A 76 10.05 -4.36 -17.22
N LEU A 77 8.99 -4.86 -16.58
CA LEU A 77 7.64 -4.33 -16.80
C LEU A 77 7.50 -2.89 -16.28
N PHE A 78 8.05 -2.56 -15.12
CA PHE A 78 8.06 -1.18 -14.62
C PHE A 78 8.86 -0.26 -15.54
N GLN A 79 10.02 -0.71 -16.06
CA GLN A 79 10.82 0.06 -17.02
C GLN A 79 10.03 0.41 -18.28
N ARG A 80 9.16 -0.48 -18.77
CA ARG A 80 8.34 -0.24 -19.97
C ARG A 80 7.36 0.92 -19.79
N VAL A 81 6.83 1.12 -18.57
CA VAL A 81 5.80 2.15 -18.29
C VAL A 81 6.35 3.42 -17.66
N MET A 82 7.69 3.53 -17.53
CA MET A 82 8.36 4.73 -17.01
C MET A 82 8.08 6.01 -17.81
N GLN A 83 7.75 5.88 -19.08
CA GLN A 83 7.45 7.00 -19.99
C GLN A 83 5.97 7.02 -20.38
N SER A 84 5.12 6.31 -19.64
CA SER A 84 3.69 6.29 -19.91
C SER A 84 3.08 7.69 -19.88
N ASP A 85 2.17 7.98 -20.79
CA ASP A 85 1.37 9.20 -20.77
C ASP A 85 0.39 9.22 -19.59
N ARG A 86 0.07 8.07 -19.02
CA ARG A 86 -0.70 7.94 -17.78
C ARG A 86 0.17 8.29 -16.58
N ILE A 87 -0.09 9.44 -15.99
CA ILE A 87 0.69 9.97 -14.85
C ILE A 87 0.69 9.00 -13.67
N ASP A 88 -0.47 8.42 -13.35
CA ASP A 88 -0.65 7.46 -12.25
C ASP A 88 0.25 6.23 -12.41
N ILE A 89 0.30 5.64 -13.59
CA ILE A 89 1.12 4.47 -13.92
C ILE A 89 2.60 4.83 -13.93
N ARG A 90 2.95 5.95 -14.54
CA ARG A 90 4.35 6.43 -14.59
C ARG A 90 4.90 6.69 -13.20
N GLU A 91 4.18 7.42 -12.33
CA GLU A 91 4.64 7.74 -10.98
C GLU A 91 4.78 6.49 -10.10
N GLN A 92 3.88 5.49 -10.25
CA GLN A 92 4.03 4.20 -9.57
C GLN A 92 5.29 3.45 -10.00
N ALA A 93 5.57 3.40 -11.31
CA ALA A 93 6.79 2.78 -11.82
C ALA A 93 8.05 3.50 -11.35
N GLN A 94 8.03 4.82 -11.34
CA GLN A 94 9.14 5.65 -10.82
C GLN A 94 9.39 5.38 -9.33
N ALA A 95 8.32 5.29 -8.51
CA ALA A 95 8.44 4.99 -7.08
C ALA A 95 9.06 3.59 -6.83
N TYR A 96 8.62 2.59 -7.59
CA TYR A 96 9.22 1.24 -7.53
C TYR A 96 10.72 1.27 -7.84
N LEU A 97 11.10 1.92 -8.95
CA LEU A 97 12.50 1.98 -9.37
C LEU A 97 13.38 2.76 -8.41
N ILE A 98 12.86 3.83 -7.80
CA ILE A 98 13.56 4.55 -6.73
C ILE A 98 13.88 3.59 -5.57
N SER A 99 12.90 2.79 -5.12
CA SER A 99 13.13 1.80 -4.06
C SER A 99 14.22 0.80 -4.44
N LYS A 100 14.18 0.26 -5.67
CA LYS A 100 15.19 -0.68 -6.15
C LYS A 100 16.59 -0.08 -6.27
N LEU A 101 16.69 1.17 -6.72
CA LEU A 101 17.96 1.89 -6.77
C LEU A 101 18.51 2.16 -5.37
N MET A 102 17.65 2.47 -4.39
CA MET A 102 18.06 2.62 -2.99
C MET A 102 18.54 1.31 -2.39
N GLU A 103 17.89 0.17 -2.67
CA GLU A 103 18.35 -1.17 -2.26
C GLU A 103 19.75 -1.49 -2.83
N LYS A 104 19.99 -1.11 -4.09
CA LYS A 104 21.29 -1.23 -4.78
C LYS A 104 22.31 -0.16 -4.35
N GLN A 105 21.94 0.75 -3.46
CA GLN A 105 22.75 1.90 -3.01
C GLN A 105 23.11 2.91 -4.12
N ASP A 106 22.39 2.88 -5.24
CA ASP A 106 22.56 3.84 -6.34
C ASP A 106 21.69 5.08 -6.10
N TYR A 107 22.07 5.86 -5.12
CA TYR A 107 21.34 7.04 -4.68
C TYR A 107 21.34 8.17 -5.72
N GLU A 108 22.38 8.24 -6.56
CA GLU A 108 22.46 9.25 -7.62
C GLU A 108 21.38 9.02 -8.68
N GLN A 109 21.20 7.79 -9.12
CA GLN A 109 20.15 7.46 -10.09
C GLN A 109 18.77 7.54 -9.43
N ALA A 110 18.61 7.11 -8.19
CA ALA A 110 17.38 7.28 -7.44
C ALA A 110 16.94 8.75 -7.38
N GLN A 111 17.87 9.68 -7.10
CA GLN A 111 17.60 11.10 -7.09
C GLN A 111 17.20 11.64 -8.48
N LYS A 112 17.88 11.21 -9.55
CA LYS A 112 17.51 11.60 -10.92
C LYS A 112 16.09 11.18 -11.28
N VAL A 113 15.68 9.97 -10.92
CA VAL A 113 14.30 9.52 -11.14
C VAL A 113 13.32 10.34 -10.31
N LEU A 114 13.61 10.57 -9.03
CA LEU A 114 12.77 11.37 -8.13
C LEU A 114 12.55 12.79 -8.65
N ASP A 115 13.57 13.42 -9.23
CA ASP A 115 13.50 14.78 -9.76
C ASP A 115 12.57 14.90 -10.99
N THR A 116 12.22 13.79 -11.64
CA THR A 116 11.24 13.75 -12.74
C THR A 116 9.80 13.74 -12.24
N ILE A 117 9.55 13.40 -10.97
CA ILE A 117 8.21 13.39 -10.38
C ILE A 117 7.77 14.83 -10.07
N SER A 118 6.58 15.20 -10.53
CA SER A 118 6.06 16.55 -10.33
C SER A 118 5.79 16.86 -8.86
N LYS A 119 6.39 17.93 -8.33
CA LYS A 119 6.14 18.44 -6.96
C LYS A 119 4.81 19.18 -6.81
N LYS A 120 4.12 19.50 -7.90
CA LYS A 120 2.95 20.39 -7.88
C LYS A 120 1.66 19.66 -8.21
N ARG A 121 0.87 19.36 -7.18
CA ARG A 121 -0.59 19.37 -7.33
C ARG A 121 -1.07 20.81 -7.13
N VAL A 122 -1.28 21.55 -8.22
CA VAL A 122 -1.64 22.98 -8.17
C VAL A 122 -3.06 23.21 -7.64
N LEU A 123 -3.96 22.21 -7.77
CA LEU A 123 -5.34 22.29 -7.31
C LEU A 123 -5.75 20.99 -6.63
N ASP A 124 -6.37 21.14 -5.47
CA ASP A 124 -7.04 20.01 -4.80
C ASP A 124 -8.42 19.77 -5.46
N ARG A 125 -8.40 18.98 -6.53
CA ARG A 125 -9.59 18.66 -7.31
C ARG A 125 -10.68 17.98 -6.46
N GLU A 126 -10.30 17.13 -5.52
CA GLU A 126 -11.25 16.42 -4.65
C GLU A 126 -11.98 17.39 -3.73
N GLN A 127 -11.26 18.38 -3.16
CA GLN A 127 -11.87 19.42 -2.35
C GLN A 127 -12.83 20.28 -3.16
N LEU A 128 -12.45 20.66 -4.38
CA LEU A 128 -13.33 21.44 -5.25
C LEU A 128 -14.59 20.63 -5.64
N GLN A 129 -14.43 19.33 -5.90
CA GLN A 129 -15.55 18.44 -6.22
C GLN A 129 -16.48 18.26 -5.03
N ALA A 130 -15.95 18.11 -3.80
CA ALA A 130 -16.76 18.05 -2.59
C ALA A 130 -17.55 19.33 -2.38
N ASN A 131 -16.93 20.50 -2.57
CA ASN A 131 -17.62 21.80 -2.48
C ASN A 131 -18.72 21.93 -3.53
N LEU A 132 -18.48 21.44 -4.75
CA LEU A 132 -19.50 21.43 -5.81
C LEU A 132 -20.69 20.54 -5.42
N TYR A 133 -20.46 19.34 -4.88
CA TYR A 133 -21.52 18.46 -4.38
C TYR A 133 -22.32 19.11 -3.26
N ILE A 134 -21.66 19.80 -2.32
CA ILE A 134 -22.35 20.56 -1.26
C ILE A 134 -23.27 21.63 -1.87
N ALA A 135 -22.77 22.40 -2.85
CA ALA A 135 -23.56 23.43 -3.52
C ALA A 135 -24.75 22.86 -4.30
N GLN A 136 -24.65 21.64 -4.79
CA GLN A 136 -25.72 20.91 -5.48
C GLN A 136 -26.72 20.22 -4.52
N GLY A 137 -26.45 20.23 -3.22
CA GLY A 137 -27.25 19.49 -2.23
C GLY A 137 -26.97 17.98 -2.19
N GLU A 138 -25.93 17.50 -2.91
CA GLU A 138 -25.54 16.09 -2.98
C GLU A 138 -24.63 15.71 -1.79
N LEU A 139 -25.16 15.89 -0.56
CA LEU A 139 -24.38 15.81 0.67
C LEU A 139 -23.73 14.44 0.92
N GLU A 140 -24.39 13.36 0.52
CA GLU A 140 -23.84 12.00 0.67
C GLU A 140 -22.58 11.80 -0.20
N LYS A 141 -22.60 12.30 -1.44
CA LYS A 141 -21.43 12.23 -2.34
C LYS A 141 -20.28 13.10 -1.82
N ALA A 142 -20.61 14.30 -1.32
CA ALA A 142 -19.61 15.18 -0.71
C ALA A 142 -18.97 14.54 0.52
N ALA A 143 -19.77 13.97 1.40
CA ALA A 143 -19.33 13.30 2.62
C ALA A 143 -18.42 12.12 2.27
N LYS A 144 -18.87 11.22 1.40
CA LYS A 144 -18.06 10.06 0.96
C LYS A 144 -16.69 10.48 0.42
N LEU A 145 -16.64 11.44 -0.51
CA LEU A 145 -15.39 11.93 -1.08
C LEU A 145 -14.46 12.54 -0.02
N THR A 146 -15.02 13.31 0.91
CA THR A 146 -14.25 13.96 1.97
C THR A 146 -13.74 12.94 3.01
N GLU A 147 -14.54 11.94 3.35
CA GLU A 147 -14.16 10.86 4.26
C GLU A 147 -13.05 9.99 3.66
N GLU A 148 -13.14 9.63 2.37
CA GLU A 148 -12.08 8.90 1.63
C GLU A 148 -10.78 9.71 1.62
N LYS A 149 -10.86 11.02 1.39
CA LYS A 149 -9.71 11.93 1.45
C LYS A 149 -9.11 12.01 2.85
N LEU A 150 -9.94 12.09 3.90
CA LEU A 150 -9.47 12.07 5.28
C LEU A 150 -8.72 10.78 5.60
N LEU A 151 -9.25 9.63 5.19
CA LEU A 151 -8.61 8.33 5.40
C LEU A 151 -7.27 8.23 4.65
N SER A 152 -7.18 8.76 3.43
CA SER A 152 -5.92 8.87 2.69
C SER A 152 -4.91 9.75 3.42
N ALA A 153 -5.34 10.92 3.90
CA ALA A 153 -4.47 11.83 4.64
C ALA A 153 -3.93 11.21 5.95
N THR A 154 -4.73 10.42 6.65
CA THR A 154 -4.25 9.69 7.85
C THR A 154 -3.19 8.66 7.51
N THR A 155 -3.29 8.01 6.34
CA THR A 155 -2.26 7.08 5.85
C THR A 155 -0.95 7.81 5.53
N GLU A 156 -1.04 9.00 4.93
CA GLU A 156 0.14 9.85 4.67
C GLU A 156 0.80 10.33 5.97
N ILE A 157 0.00 10.73 6.97
CA ILE A 157 0.50 11.11 8.31
C ILE A 157 1.25 9.93 8.94
N HIS A 158 0.66 8.74 8.92
CA HIS A 158 1.30 7.53 9.45
C HIS A 158 2.65 7.27 8.74
N GLY A 159 2.68 7.30 7.40
CA GLY A 159 3.91 7.12 6.63
C GLY A 159 5.01 8.13 7.01
N ALA A 160 4.64 9.41 7.16
CA ALA A 160 5.57 10.46 7.57
C ALA A 160 6.11 10.23 9.00
N LEU A 161 5.24 9.86 9.95
CA LEU A 161 5.66 9.57 11.33
C LEU A 161 6.59 8.35 11.39
N MET A 162 6.30 7.29 10.63
CA MET A 162 7.17 6.12 10.52
C MET A 162 8.57 6.48 9.98
N THR A 163 8.62 7.32 8.96
CA THR A 163 9.89 7.79 8.39
C THR A 163 10.67 8.65 9.39
N LEU A 164 10.00 9.57 10.09
CA LEU A 164 10.64 10.38 11.13
C LEU A 164 11.17 9.53 12.29
N MET A 165 10.42 8.50 12.70
CA MET A 165 10.87 7.56 13.73
C MET A 165 12.13 6.80 13.27
N GLU A 166 12.18 6.34 12.02
CA GLU A 166 13.36 5.67 11.46
C GLU A 166 14.58 6.60 11.42
N ILE A 167 14.40 7.85 11.01
CA ILE A 167 15.45 8.87 11.02
C ILE A 167 15.98 9.07 12.45
N ALA A 168 15.09 9.26 13.43
CA ALA A 168 15.47 9.42 14.82
C ALA A 168 16.26 8.21 15.36
N LEU A 169 15.88 6.98 14.97
CA LEU A 169 16.62 5.77 15.32
C LEU A 169 18.02 5.75 14.69
N LYS A 170 18.16 6.11 13.42
CA LYS A 170 19.47 6.17 12.74
C LYS A 170 20.38 7.24 13.34
N GLU A 171 19.81 8.35 13.76
CA GLU A 171 20.52 9.43 14.48
C GLU A 171 20.72 9.14 15.97
N LYS A 172 20.29 7.98 16.47
CA LYS A 172 20.37 7.55 17.87
C LYS A 172 19.61 8.46 18.86
N ARG A 173 18.60 9.21 18.36
CA ARG A 173 17.69 10.04 19.17
C ARG A 173 16.51 9.20 19.67
N MET A 174 16.78 8.39 20.71
CA MET A 174 15.83 7.38 21.19
C MET A 174 14.55 7.99 21.79
N GLU A 175 14.67 9.10 22.52
CA GLU A 175 13.52 9.79 23.12
C GLU A 175 12.59 10.33 22.05
N ASP A 176 13.15 10.91 20.97
CA ASP A 176 12.37 11.38 19.83
C ASP A 176 11.66 10.23 19.11
N ALA A 177 12.35 9.09 18.92
CA ALA A 177 11.74 7.92 18.30
C ALA A 177 10.57 7.36 19.14
N GLU A 178 10.71 7.32 20.47
CA GLU A 178 9.63 6.92 21.39
C GLU A 178 8.46 7.91 21.35
N TYR A 179 8.74 9.21 21.33
CA TYR A 179 7.73 10.26 21.20
C TYR A 179 6.96 10.17 19.87
N ILE A 180 7.66 10.01 18.76
CA ILE A 180 7.03 9.89 17.44
C ILE A 180 6.13 8.65 17.36
N ALA A 181 6.59 7.51 17.89
CA ALA A 181 5.78 6.30 17.95
C ALA A 181 4.52 6.46 18.82
N ASP A 182 4.56 7.28 19.85
CA ASP A 182 3.40 7.59 20.69
C ASP A 182 2.43 8.55 19.97
N ILE A 183 2.94 9.53 19.22
CA ILE A 183 2.13 10.39 18.34
C ILE A 183 1.41 9.58 17.28
N ASP A 184 2.06 8.62 16.64
CA ASP A 184 1.44 7.75 15.64
C ASP A 184 0.28 6.95 16.23
N LYS A 185 0.47 6.40 17.43
CA LYS A 185 -0.58 5.71 18.17
C LYS A 185 -1.76 6.64 18.48
N GLN A 186 -1.49 7.85 18.96
CA GLN A 186 -2.52 8.84 19.27
C GLN A 186 -3.27 9.26 18.01
N ALA A 187 -2.57 9.47 16.88
CA ALA A 187 -3.20 9.80 15.61
C ALA A 187 -4.17 8.70 15.16
N ALA A 188 -3.78 7.42 15.25
CA ALA A 188 -4.68 6.31 14.93
C ALA A 188 -5.93 6.31 15.81
N GLN A 189 -5.83 6.68 17.09
CA GLN A 189 -6.96 6.76 18.01
C GLN A 189 -7.85 7.98 17.73
N VAL A 190 -7.27 9.15 17.50
CA VAL A 190 -8.01 10.42 17.23
C VAL A 190 -8.80 10.31 15.92
N PHE A 191 -8.28 9.61 14.94
CA PHE A 191 -8.95 9.40 13.65
C PHE A 191 -9.79 8.12 13.59
N ASP A 192 -10.10 7.48 14.72
CA ASP A 192 -10.92 6.27 14.83
C ASP A 192 -10.48 5.15 13.88
N LEU A 193 -9.18 5.05 13.61
CA LEU A 193 -8.62 4.00 12.77
C LEU A 193 -8.68 2.65 13.48
N TRP A 194 -8.52 1.57 12.73
CA TRP A 194 -8.52 0.24 13.30
C TRP A 194 -7.50 0.12 14.45
N GLU A 195 -7.92 -0.43 15.59
CA GLU A 195 -7.10 -0.57 16.81
C GLU A 195 -5.72 -1.21 16.51
N TYR A 196 -5.65 -2.11 15.52
CA TYR A 196 -4.40 -2.69 15.05
C TYR A 196 -3.36 -1.64 14.65
N ASN A 197 -3.78 -0.58 13.99
CA ASN A 197 -2.89 0.48 13.51
C ASN A 197 -2.23 1.24 14.66
N SER A 198 -2.92 1.38 15.80
CA SER A 198 -2.37 2.09 16.96
C SER A 198 -1.19 1.38 17.64
N TYR A 199 -0.86 0.16 17.25
CA TYR A 199 0.27 -0.59 17.80
C TYR A 199 1.49 -0.63 16.88
N GLY A 200 1.32 -0.33 15.58
CA GLY A 200 2.32 -0.58 14.53
C GLY A 200 3.67 0.08 14.80
N ALA A 201 3.68 1.40 15.03
CA ALA A 201 4.90 2.16 15.24
C ALA A 201 5.65 1.71 16.52
N GLN A 202 4.93 1.54 17.64
CA GLN A 202 5.53 1.08 18.88
C GLN A 202 6.13 -0.33 18.76
N PHE A 203 5.45 -1.23 18.05
CA PHE A 203 5.96 -2.58 17.78
C PHE A 203 7.25 -2.53 16.99
N GLN A 204 7.29 -1.79 15.89
CA GLN A 204 8.49 -1.65 15.05
C GLN A 204 9.64 -1.01 15.82
N LEU A 205 9.38 0.02 16.61
CA LEU A 205 10.38 0.65 17.49
C LEU A 205 11.02 -0.38 18.44
N TYR A 206 10.21 -1.20 19.10
CA TYR A 206 10.72 -2.17 20.07
C TYR A 206 11.46 -3.33 19.40
N VAL A 207 11.07 -3.73 18.18
CA VAL A 207 11.81 -4.70 17.37
C VAL A 207 13.17 -4.11 16.95
N ALA A 208 13.20 -2.91 16.40
CA ALA A 208 14.42 -2.23 15.96
C ALA A 208 15.41 -1.99 17.10
N THR A 209 14.90 -1.70 18.30
CA THR A 209 15.72 -1.46 19.50
C THR A 209 15.99 -2.73 20.32
N LYS A 210 15.62 -3.92 19.82
CA LYS A 210 15.79 -5.23 20.47
C LYS A 210 15.15 -5.32 21.86
N LYS A 211 14.14 -4.50 22.15
CA LYS A 211 13.38 -4.50 23.42
C LYS A 211 12.32 -5.62 23.39
N ARG A 212 12.73 -6.88 23.31
CA ARG A 212 11.87 -8.06 23.08
C ARG A 212 10.67 -8.13 24.01
N ALA A 213 10.86 -7.93 25.33
CA ALA A 213 9.76 -7.98 26.30
C ALA A 213 8.67 -6.93 26.01
N LYS A 214 9.07 -5.72 25.61
CA LYS A 214 8.13 -4.66 25.22
C LYS A 214 7.44 -4.99 23.89
N ALA A 215 8.17 -5.52 22.91
CA ALA A 215 7.60 -5.94 21.64
C ALA A 215 6.53 -7.04 21.82
N VAL A 216 6.80 -8.07 22.64
CA VAL A 216 5.83 -9.14 22.96
C VAL A 216 4.60 -8.57 23.68
N LYS A 217 4.79 -7.63 24.62
CA LYS A 217 3.69 -6.98 25.34
C LYS A 217 2.75 -6.22 24.39
N ILE A 218 3.26 -5.62 23.32
CA ILE A 218 2.47 -4.92 22.29
C ILE A 218 1.86 -5.91 21.29
N LEU A 219 2.56 -6.97 20.93
CA LEU A 219 2.11 -7.94 19.96
C LEU A 219 0.80 -8.62 20.37
N LEU A 220 0.62 -8.95 21.65
CA LEU A 220 -0.60 -9.63 22.12
C LEU A 220 -1.88 -8.82 21.90
N PRO A 221 -2.00 -7.54 22.34
CA PRO A 221 -3.19 -6.75 22.02
C PRO A 221 -3.34 -6.45 20.53
N MET A 222 -2.23 -6.28 19.80
CA MET A 222 -2.23 -6.11 18.34
C MET A 222 -2.87 -7.33 17.64
N LEU A 223 -2.48 -8.54 17.99
CA LEU A 223 -3.08 -9.78 17.46
C LEU A 223 -4.55 -9.95 17.88
N ARG A 224 -4.90 -9.59 19.13
CA ARG A 224 -6.30 -9.62 19.57
C ARG A 224 -7.18 -8.67 18.78
N SER A 225 -6.66 -7.51 18.37
CA SER A 225 -7.42 -6.55 17.54
C SER A 225 -7.78 -7.10 16.16
N LEU A 226 -6.98 -8.05 15.62
CA LEU A 226 -7.30 -8.75 14.36
C LEU A 226 -8.53 -9.64 14.45
N THR A 227 -8.87 -10.13 15.65
CA THR A 227 -10.07 -10.97 15.87
C THR A 227 -11.33 -10.18 16.17
N LYS A 228 -11.19 -8.88 16.48
CA LYS A 228 -12.32 -8.00 16.72
C LYS A 228 -12.93 -7.57 15.38
N LYS A 229 -14.27 -7.59 15.31
CA LYS A 229 -14.96 -6.96 14.19
C LYS A 229 -14.73 -5.44 14.29
N TRP A 230 -14.05 -4.91 13.32
CA TRP A 230 -13.90 -3.47 13.16
C TRP A 230 -14.85 -2.98 12.07
N ASP A 231 -15.61 -1.94 12.38
CA ASP A 231 -16.55 -1.30 11.47
C ASP A 231 -16.23 0.20 11.44
N ILE A 232 -15.59 0.63 10.36
CA ILE A 232 -15.21 2.03 10.17
C ILE A 232 -16.43 2.96 10.16
N ASN A 233 -17.57 2.47 9.68
CA ASN A 233 -18.79 3.25 9.56
C ASN A 233 -19.43 3.55 10.92
N SER A 234 -18.98 2.92 12.01
CA SER A 234 -19.37 3.27 13.38
C SER A 234 -18.84 4.64 13.82
N SER A 235 -17.75 5.11 13.19
CA SER A 235 -17.18 6.44 13.43
C SER A 235 -17.96 7.52 12.69
N PRO A 236 -18.24 8.68 13.34
CA PRO A 236 -18.78 9.85 12.66
C PRO A 236 -17.91 10.39 11.53
N LEU A 237 -16.62 10.06 11.51
CA LEU A 237 -15.65 10.50 10.50
C LEU A 237 -15.77 9.73 9.18
N TYR A 238 -16.44 8.55 9.17
CA TYR A 238 -16.40 7.62 8.04
C TYR A 238 -17.74 6.93 7.76
N ARG A 239 -18.87 7.62 7.94
CA ARG A 239 -20.23 7.04 7.82
C ARG A 239 -20.59 6.59 6.41
N HIS A 240 -20.00 7.21 5.38
CA HIS A 240 -20.40 7.04 3.99
C HIS A 240 -19.37 6.24 3.18
N ILE A 241 -18.22 5.91 3.78
CA ILE A 241 -17.22 5.04 3.13
C ILE A 241 -17.80 3.64 2.93
N GLN A 242 -17.72 3.13 1.70
CA GLN A 242 -18.03 1.74 1.43
C GLN A 242 -16.77 0.90 1.69
N THR A 243 -16.74 0.17 2.81
CA THR A 243 -15.72 -0.83 3.04
C THR A 243 -15.97 -2.02 2.12
N LYS A 244 -15.01 -2.34 1.25
CA LYS A 244 -14.95 -3.68 0.68
C LYS A 244 -14.76 -4.63 1.87
N GLU A 245 -15.59 -5.68 1.97
CA GLU A 245 -15.40 -6.68 3.02
C GLU A 245 -13.95 -7.17 2.95
N VAL A 246 -13.18 -6.88 4.01
CA VAL A 246 -11.82 -7.43 4.15
C VAL A 246 -12.00 -8.94 4.18
N ASP A 247 -11.37 -9.62 3.24
CA ASP A 247 -11.49 -11.06 3.07
C ASP A 247 -11.23 -11.75 4.42
N LYS A 248 -12.26 -12.40 4.97
CA LYS A 248 -12.20 -13.12 6.25
C LYS A 248 -11.12 -14.21 6.27
N SER A 249 -10.58 -14.58 5.09
CA SER A 249 -9.51 -15.54 4.94
C SER A 249 -8.18 -15.10 5.54
N PHE A 250 -7.87 -13.79 5.55
CA PHE A 250 -6.60 -13.28 6.08
C PHE A 250 -6.48 -13.50 7.60
N GLY A 251 -7.52 -13.19 8.36
CA GLY A 251 -7.57 -13.46 9.80
C GLY A 251 -7.44 -14.94 10.14
N SER A 252 -8.08 -15.83 9.34
CA SER A 252 -8.02 -17.28 9.54
C SER A 252 -6.67 -17.88 9.15
N GLN A 253 -5.99 -17.33 8.16
CA GLN A 253 -4.64 -17.76 7.76
C GLN A 253 -3.59 -17.35 8.80
N LEU A 254 -3.69 -16.12 9.34
CA LEU A 254 -2.83 -15.66 10.44
C LEU A 254 -3.04 -16.51 11.71
N GLN A 255 -4.28 -16.86 12.03
CA GLN A 255 -4.60 -17.68 13.17
C GLN A 255 -4.03 -19.11 13.04
N LYS A 256 -4.05 -19.68 11.83
CA LYS A 256 -3.41 -20.98 11.53
C LYS A 256 -1.88 -20.89 11.60
N ALA A 257 -1.27 -19.79 11.18
CA ALA A 257 0.17 -19.59 11.23
C ALA A 257 0.71 -19.36 12.67
N LEU A 258 -0.14 -18.90 13.59
CA LEU A 258 0.24 -18.66 15.00
C LEU A 258 0.08 -19.91 15.88
N VAL A 259 -0.61 -20.95 15.40
CA VAL A 259 -0.84 -22.22 16.14
C VAL A 259 0.18 -23.31 15.73
N GLN A 260 0.94 -23.09 14.66
CA GLN A 260 2.10 -23.89 14.26
C GLN A 260 3.41 -23.33 14.79
#